data_a398c40a643cd2ace6299a4169be0612
#
_entry.id   a398c40a643cd2ace6299a4169be0612
#
_cell.length_a   1.000
_cell.length_b   1.000
_cell.length_c   1.000
_cell.angle_alpha   90.00
_cell.angle_beta   90.00
_cell.angle_gamma   90.00
#
_symmetry.space_group_name_H-M   'P 1'
#
loop_
_entity.id
_entity.type
_entity.pdbx_description
1 polymer ?
#
loop_
_entity_poly.entity_id
_entity_poly.type
_entity_poly.pdbx_seq_one_letter_code
_entity_poly.pdbx_strand_id
1 'polypeptide(L)'
;MRILVTNDDGIDSVGLHKLALAIRHLGEVVVVAPDTEYSGAGCAVGAFNKLNPEVHRVRLEGIDEAWTVSGPPALCVIFARAGLFDKEFDLVVSGINPGANVGRAVYHSGTVGACITARNSGITGIAVSQDAAFGSVVGQAWDEMLLGMKWDTAAHVAAQAVGAIVANPPATPQVLNINVPNAEVSELKGWRRTEMANQSGRSSSQVSLVPKIGHDNAFNVCMDWGQPIELPEHTDIGTVQRGFVSVTWLSAILPVHPGEDDHAEQAIDRLFRS
;
A
#
# COMPACT_ATOMS: atom_id res chain seq x y z
N MET A 1 4.14 -2.60 22.91
CA MET A 1 3.92 -1.79 21.69
C MET A 1 2.53 -2.10 21.19
N ARG A 2 1.78 -1.07 20.80
CA ARG A 2 0.42 -1.21 20.25
C ARG A 2 0.48 -0.99 18.73
N ILE A 3 0.00 -1.97 17.97
CA ILE A 3 0.18 -2.04 16.52
C ILE A 3 -1.19 -1.92 15.85
N LEU A 4 -1.36 -0.89 15.03
CA LEU A 4 -2.50 -0.76 14.14
C LEU A 4 -2.27 -1.59 12.88
N VAL A 5 -3.19 -2.47 12.55
CA VAL A 5 -3.20 -3.21 11.27
C VAL A 5 -4.36 -2.73 10.41
N THR A 6 -4.06 -2.39 9.18
CA THR A 6 -5.05 -1.91 8.18
C THR A 6 -4.71 -2.42 6.77
N ASN A 7 -5.56 -2.16 5.80
CA ASN A 7 -5.36 -2.45 4.37
C ASN A 7 -6.31 -1.61 3.51
N ASP A 8 -6.25 -1.72 2.20
CA ASP A 8 -7.20 -1.14 1.24
C ASP A 8 -8.14 -2.17 0.59
N ASP A 9 -7.96 -3.46 0.86
CA ASP A 9 -8.83 -4.54 0.34
C ASP A 9 -10.09 -4.77 1.21
N GLY A 10 -10.13 -4.17 2.40
CA GLY A 10 -11.23 -4.30 3.36
C GLY A 10 -11.02 -5.33 4.45
N ILE A 11 -11.94 -5.32 5.42
CA ILE A 11 -11.85 -6.12 6.66
C ILE A 11 -11.88 -7.63 6.42
N ASP A 12 -12.57 -8.07 5.38
CA ASP A 12 -12.73 -9.50 5.04
C ASP A 12 -11.54 -10.06 4.23
N SER A 13 -10.54 -9.24 3.93
CA SER A 13 -9.37 -9.64 3.15
C SER A 13 -8.54 -10.72 3.84
N VAL A 14 -8.24 -11.80 3.11
CA VAL A 14 -7.35 -12.87 3.56
C VAL A 14 -5.97 -12.33 3.94
N GLY A 15 -5.43 -11.40 3.14
CA GLY A 15 -4.12 -10.78 3.38
C GLY A 15 -4.07 -10.04 4.72
N LEU A 16 -5.10 -9.26 5.05
CA LEU A 16 -5.23 -8.56 6.32
C LEU A 16 -5.21 -9.52 7.51
N HIS A 17 -6.04 -10.55 7.43
CA HIS A 17 -6.15 -11.54 8.50
C HIS A 17 -4.84 -12.30 8.73
N LYS A 18 -4.20 -12.76 7.64
CA LYS A 18 -2.89 -13.42 7.70
C LYS A 18 -1.81 -12.52 8.31
N LEU A 19 -1.77 -11.24 7.93
CA LEU A 19 -0.86 -10.26 8.51
C LEU A 19 -1.08 -10.09 10.01
N ALA A 20 -2.31 -9.81 10.41
CA ALA A 20 -2.66 -9.59 11.81
C ALA A 20 -2.29 -10.80 12.71
N LEU A 21 -2.63 -12.01 12.26
CA LEU A 21 -2.28 -13.25 12.97
C LEU A 21 -0.76 -13.47 13.05
N ALA A 22 -0.02 -13.16 11.99
CA ALA A 22 1.43 -13.37 11.95
C ALA A 22 2.19 -12.46 12.92
N ILE A 23 1.68 -11.25 13.18
CA ILE A 23 2.38 -10.27 14.03
C ILE A 23 1.79 -10.12 15.45
N ARG A 24 0.68 -10.78 15.79
CA ARG A 24 0.00 -10.64 17.08
C ARG A 24 0.87 -10.96 18.30
N HIS A 25 1.92 -11.75 18.12
CA HIS A 25 2.87 -12.09 19.19
C HIS A 25 3.90 -11.00 19.46
N LEU A 26 3.96 -9.96 18.62
CA LEU A 26 4.93 -8.85 18.71
C LEU A 26 4.39 -7.64 19.49
N GLY A 27 3.09 -7.61 19.81
CA GLY A 27 2.46 -6.54 20.56
C GLY A 27 0.95 -6.66 20.64
N GLU A 28 0.29 -5.64 21.20
CA GLU A 28 -1.17 -5.51 21.19
C GLU A 28 -1.61 -5.12 19.77
N VAL A 29 -2.17 -6.06 19.03
CA VAL A 29 -2.65 -5.83 17.66
C VAL A 29 -4.12 -5.40 17.69
N VAL A 30 -4.41 -4.27 17.05
CA VAL A 30 -5.77 -3.79 16.77
C VAL A 30 -5.93 -3.67 15.27
N VAL A 31 -6.95 -4.31 14.73
CA VAL A 31 -7.30 -4.19 13.31
C VAL A 31 -8.32 -3.07 13.13
N VAL A 32 -8.00 -2.11 12.28
CA VAL A 32 -8.95 -1.07 11.84
C VAL A 32 -8.85 -0.98 10.33
N ALA A 33 -9.84 -1.45 9.62
CA ALA A 33 -9.80 -1.58 8.17
C ALA A 33 -11.08 -1.03 7.51
N PRO A 34 -11.01 -0.67 6.24
CA PRO A 34 -12.19 -0.32 5.46
C PRO A 34 -13.26 -1.42 5.49
N ASP A 35 -14.52 -1.02 5.42
CA ASP A 35 -15.67 -1.91 5.29
C ASP A 35 -15.80 -2.54 3.90
N THR A 36 -15.14 -1.98 2.91
CA THR A 36 -15.09 -2.45 1.52
C THR A 36 -13.74 -2.15 0.89
N GLU A 37 -13.55 -2.55 -0.37
CA GLU A 37 -12.33 -2.31 -1.14
C GLU A 37 -12.18 -0.84 -1.54
N TYR A 38 -10.96 -0.29 -1.34
CA TYR A 38 -10.56 1.07 -1.71
C TYR A 38 -9.26 1.07 -2.54
N SER A 39 -9.06 0.08 -3.39
CA SER A 39 -7.89 0.00 -4.28
C SER A 39 -7.75 1.26 -5.12
N GLY A 40 -6.53 1.77 -5.22
CA GLY A 40 -6.25 3.01 -5.95
C GLY A 40 -6.50 4.31 -5.18
N ALA A 41 -6.94 4.25 -3.92
CA ALA A 41 -7.24 5.45 -3.13
C ALA A 41 -6.01 6.27 -2.72
N GLY A 42 -4.80 5.70 -2.74
CA GLY A 42 -3.60 6.38 -2.26
C GLY A 42 -3.76 6.89 -0.83
N CYS A 43 -3.41 8.15 -0.58
CA CYS A 43 -3.60 8.82 0.72
C CYS A 43 -4.97 9.51 0.86
N ALA A 44 -5.98 9.10 0.09
CA ALA A 44 -7.31 9.72 0.18
C ALA A 44 -7.92 9.50 1.57
N VAL A 45 -8.59 10.56 2.06
CA VAL A 45 -9.29 10.52 3.36
C VAL A 45 -10.82 10.65 3.19
N GLY A 46 -11.28 10.78 1.94
CA GLY A 46 -12.69 11.04 1.63
C GLY A 46 -13.10 12.49 1.92
N ALA A 47 -14.33 12.82 1.62
CA ALA A 47 -14.90 14.15 1.87
C ALA A 47 -15.60 14.18 3.24
N PHE A 48 -14.87 14.43 4.31
CA PHE A 48 -15.35 14.47 5.69
C PHE A 48 -16.65 15.29 5.87
N ASN A 49 -16.78 16.40 5.12
CA ASN A 49 -17.91 17.32 5.29
C ASN A 49 -19.23 16.79 4.69
N LYS A 50 -19.19 15.70 3.92
CA LYS A 50 -20.37 15.13 3.24
C LYS A 50 -20.63 13.67 3.60
N LEU A 51 -19.63 12.99 4.14
CA LEU A 51 -19.72 11.61 4.59
C LEU A 51 -19.72 11.63 6.10
N ASN A 52 -20.75 11.04 6.71
CA ASN A 52 -20.67 10.65 8.12
C ASN A 52 -20.07 9.25 8.12
N PRO A 53 -18.73 9.08 8.24
CA PRO A 53 -18.14 7.77 8.23
C PRO A 53 -18.63 6.97 9.44
N GLU A 54 -19.04 5.74 9.20
CA GLU A 54 -19.47 4.82 10.23
C GLU A 54 -18.30 3.99 10.69
N VAL A 55 -18.29 3.63 11.98
CA VAL A 55 -17.30 2.75 12.59
C VAL A 55 -18.03 1.65 13.32
N HIS A 56 -17.73 0.39 12.98
CA HIS A 56 -18.36 -0.76 13.60
C HIS A 56 -17.33 -1.69 14.22
N ARG A 57 -17.59 -2.13 15.45
CA ARG A 57 -16.80 -3.19 16.07
C ARG A 57 -17.18 -4.52 15.46
N VAL A 58 -16.18 -5.30 15.03
CA VAL A 58 -16.37 -6.59 14.38
C VAL A 58 -15.57 -7.68 15.10
N ARG A 59 -15.89 -8.93 14.82
CA ARG A 59 -15.11 -10.06 15.28
C ARG A 59 -14.20 -10.56 14.16
N LEU A 60 -12.91 -10.66 14.46
CA LEU A 60 -11.93 -11.27 13.58
C LEU A 60 -11.25 -12.41 14.34
N GLU A 61 -11.27 -13.61 13.78
CA GLU A 61 -10.77 -14.80 14.47
C GLU A 61 -9.31 -14.67 14.89
N GLY A 62 -9.02 -14.89 16.17
CA GLY A 62 -7.68 -14.80 16.75
C GLY A 62 -7.14 -13.38 16.94
N ILE A 63 -8.00 -12.35 16.84
CA ILE A 63 -7.69 -10.94 17.08
C ILE A 63 -8.67 -10.40 18.14
N ASP A 64 -8.15 -9.79 19.18
CA ASP A 64 -8.94 -9.37 20.35
C ASP A 64 -9.78 -8.10 20.06
N GLU A 65 -9.27 -7.21 19.19
CA GLU A 65 -9.93 -5.95 18.85
C GLU A 65 -9.87 -5.69 17.34
N ALA A 66 -11.06 -5.57 16.71
CA ALA A 66 -11.19 -5.27 15.30
C ALA A 66 -12.38 -4.34 15.01
N TRP A 67 -12.18 -3.42 14.07
CA TRP A 67 -13.12 -2.38 13.68
C TRP A 67 -13.16 -2.23 12.15
N THR A 68 -14.34 -1.89 11.63
CA THR A 68 -14.48 -1.39 10.27
C THR A 68 -14.72 0.11 10.25
N VAL A 69 -14.28 0.75 9.19
CA VAL A 69 -14.52 2.16 8.90
C VAL A 69 -15.08 2.29 7.49
N SER A 70 -16.19 3.02 7.32
CA SER A 70 -16.72 3.33 5.98
C SER A 70 -15.89 4.42 5.31
N GLY A 71 -14.68 4.06 4.88
CA GLY A 71 -13.73 4.96 4.26
C GLY A 71 -12.35 4.33 4.01
N PRO A 72 -11.48 5.03 3.29
CA PRO A 72 -10.19 4.49 2.86
C PRO A 72 -9.22 4.29 4.03
N PRO A 73 -8.15 3.49 3.84
CA PRO A 73 -7.23 3.13 4.93
C PRO A 73 -6.51 4.31 5.57
N ALA A 74 -6.23 5.37 4.84
CA ALA A 74 -5.68 6.60 5.43
C ALA A 74 -6.63 7.21 6.48
N LEU A 75 -7.95 7.10 6.29
CA LEU A 75 -8.95 7.54 7.26
C LEU A 75 -8.93 6.67 8.52
N CYS A 76 -8.74 5.35 8.38
CA CYS A 76 -8.55 4.44 9.52
C CYS A 76 -7.39 4.90 10.41
N VAL A 77 -6.26 5.26 9.79
CA VAL A 77 -5.07 5.78 10.50
C VAL A 77 -5.37 7.13 11.18
N ILE A 78 -6.07 8.03 10.50
CA ILE A 78 -6.44 9.34 11.08
C ILE A 78 -7.33 9.16 12.32
N PHE A 79 -8.33 8.28 12.27
CA PHE A 79 -9.19 7.99 13.41
C PHE A 79 -8.42 7.35 14.56
N ALA A 80 -7.53 6.42 14.26
CA ALA A 80 -6.65 5.82 15.27
C ALA A 80 -5.76 6.88 15.94
N ARG A 81 -5.17 7.78 15.15
CA ARG A 81 -4.34 8.88 15.66
C ARG A 81 -5.15 9.91 16.45
N ALA A 82 -6.41 10.13 16.11
CA ALA A 82 -7.31 11.01 16.83
C ALA A 82 -7.83 10.43 18.17
N GLY A 83 -7.43 9.20 18.52
CA GLY A 83 -7.78 8.57 19.79
C GLY A 83 -9.15 7.85 19.79
N LEU A 84 -9.73 7.57 18.60
CA LEU A 84 -11.03 6.90 18.54
C LEU A 84 -11.01 5.47 19.13
N PHE A 85 -9.84 4.84 19.20
CA PHE A 85 -9.65 3.48 19.71
C PHE A 85 -8.85 3.45 21.02
N ASP A 86 -9.20 4.31 21.94
CA ASP A 86 -8.75 4.47 23.34
C ASP A 86 -7.28 4.89 23.50
N LYS A 87 -6.31 4.11 23.05
CA LYS A 87 -4.88 4.35 23.28
C LYS A 87 -4.16 4.71 22.00
N GLU A 88 -3.03 5.40 22.15
CA GLU A 88 -2.13 5.69 21.02
C GLU A 88 -1.52 4.42 20.43
N PHE A 89 -1.15 4.49 19.17
CA PHE A 89 -0.46 3.43 18.43
C PHE A 89 1.01 3.79 18.23
N ASP A 90 1.87 2.80 18.39
CA ASP A 90 3.31 2.95 18.22
C ASP A 90 3.77 2.62 16.78
N LEU A 91 3.00 1.81 16.08
CA LEU A 91 3.33 1.30 14.75
C LEU A 91 2.05 1.10 13.93
N VAL A 92 2.13 1.39 12.64
CA VAL A 92 1.08 1.05 11.66
C VAL A 92 1.64 0.02 10.68
N VAL A 93 0.92 -1.08 10.49
CA VAL A 93 1.25 -2.10 9.50
C VAL A 93 0.07 -2.23 8.54
N SER A 94 0.30 -2.02 7.25
CA SER A 94 -0.74 -2.04 6.23
C SER A 94 -0.51 -3.16 5.22
N GLY A 95 -1.53 -3.96 4.95
CA GLY A 95 -1.49 -5.09 4.01
C GLY A 95 -2.17 -6.34 4.57
N ILE A 96 -1.92 -7.50 3.96
CA ILE A 96 -1.05 -7.77 2.79
C ILE A 96 -1.84 -7.49 1.52
N ASN A 97 -1.31 -6.58 0.71
CA ASN A 97 -1.92 -6.23 -0.57
C ASN A 97 -1.69 -7.33 -1.62
N PRO A 98 -2.72 -7.79 -2.33
CA PRO A 98 -2.57 -8.67 -3.50
C PRO A 98 -2.11 -7.86 -4.71
N GLY A 99 -0.84 -7.94 -5.01
CA GLY A 99 -0.17 -7.17 -6.05
C GLY A 99 0.92 -6.27 -5.47
N ALA A 100 2.08 -6.24 -6.13
CA ALA A 100 3.20 -5.42 -5.69
C ALA A 100 2.91 -3.93 -5.84
N ASN A 101 3.19 -3.17 -4.79
CA ASN A 101 3.16 -1.71 -4.79
C ASN A 101 4.57 -1.17 -5.05
N VAL A 102 4.94 -1.09 -6.33
CA VAL A 102 6.29 -0.78 -6.81
C VAL A 102 6.30 0.38 -7.81
N GLY A 103 7.43 1.04 -7.95
CA GLY A 103 7.60 2.17 -8.85
C GLY A 103 6.51 3.23 -8.65
N ARG A 104 5.91 3.69 -9.73
CA ARG A 104 4.88 4.74 -9.67
C ARG A 104 3.55 4.29 -9.07
N ALA A 105 3.27 2.98 -8.97
CA ALA A 105 2.06 2.48 -8.32
C ALA A 105 1.98 2.87 -6.84
N VAL A 106 3.13 3.11 -6.19
CA VAL A 106 3.22 3.61 -4.81
C VAL A 106 2.34 4.83 -4.56
N TYR A 107 2.23 5.74 -5.53
CA TYR A 107 1.42 6.97 -5.39
C TYR A 107 -0.10 6.72 -5.33
N HIS A 108 -0.55 5.60 -5.87
CA HIS A 108 -1.96 5.23 -5.93
C HIS A 108 -2.35 4.15 -4.91
N SER A 109 -1.39 3.53 -4.27
CA SER A 109 -1.61 2.46 -3.30
C SER A 109 -2.24 2.97 -2.00
N GLY A 110 -3.40 2.45 -1.64
CA GLY A 110 -4.02 2.71 -0.34
C GLY A 110 -3.23 2.05 0.80
N THR A 111 -2.64 0.87 0.55
CA THR A 111 -1.75 0.18 1.49
C THR A 111 -0.56 1.07 1.89
N VAL A 112 0.15 1.65 0.91
CA VAL A 112 1.26 2.57 1.16
C VAL A 112 0.77 3.92 1.69
N GLY A 113 -0.37 4.39 1.21
CA GLY A 113 -1.01 5.64 1.63
C GLY A 113 -1.34 5.69 3.12
N ALA A 114 -1.78 4.56 3.70
CA ALA A 114 -1.97 4.42 5.15
C ALA A 114 -0.64 4.63 5.91
N CYS A 115 0.44 4.03 5.44
CA CYS A 115 1.76 4.17 6.06
C CYS A 115 2.34 5.59 5.92
N ILE A 116 2.13 6.25 4.78
CA ILE A 116 2.49 7.66 4.58
C ILE A 116 1.72 8.54 5.57
N THR A 117 0.41 8.28 5.73
CA THR A 117 -0.45 8.99 6.67
C THR A 117 0.02 8.79 8.12
N ALA A 118 0.40 7.56 8.49
CA ALA A 118 0.98 7.24 9.79
C ALA A 118 2.26 8.04 10.05
N ARG A 119 3.21 8.02 9.12
CA ARG A 119 4.47 8.76 9.24
C ARG A 119 4.22 10.26 9.39
N ASN A 120 3.31 10.85 8.61
CA ASN A 120 2.97 12.26 8.71
C ASN A 120 2.32 12.61 10.06
N SER A 121 1.79 11.61 10.76
CA SER A 121 1.23 11.71 12.11
C SER A 121 2.22 11.35 13.23
N GLY A 122 3.49 11.12 12.90
CA GLY A 122 4.53 10.81 13.87
C GLY A 122 4.71 9.32 14.19
N ILE A 123 4.10 8.41 13.41
CA ILE A 123 4.12 6.97 13.64
C ILE A 123 4.82 6.28 12.45
N THR A 124 5.73 5.34 12.71
CA THR A 124 6.34 4.53 11.65
C THR A 124 5.28 3.64 10.97
N GLY A 125 5.34 3.54 9.64
CA GLY A 125 4.46 2.70 8.84
C GLY A 125 5.22 1.61 8.09
N ILE A 126 4.67 0.40 8.04
CA ILE A 126 5.19 -0.72 7.25
C ILE A 126 4.09 -1.18 6.29
N ALA A 127 4.29 -0.96 5.00
CA ALA A 127 3.42 -1.46 3.94
C ALA A 127 3.93 -2.81 3.44
N VAL A 128 3.06 -3.80 3.35
CA VAL A 128 3.38 -5.15 2.91
C VAL A 128 2.50 -5.51 1.72
N SER A 129 3.13 -5.86 0.62
CA SER A 129 2.47 -6.30 -0.61
C SER A 129 3.09 -7.61 -1.10
N GLN A 130 2.27 -8.46 -1.67
CA GLN A 130 2.75 -9.67 -2.33
C GLN A 130 2.55 -9.55 -3.83
N ASP A 131 3.58 -9.84 -4.60
CA ASP A 131 3.49 -9.84 -6.04
C ASP A 131 2.41 -10.83 -6.50
N ALA A 132 1.51 -10.36 -7.35
CA ALA A 132 0.63 -11.24 -8.10
C ALA A 132 1.42 -11.66 -9.34
N ALA A 133 1.61 -12.95 -9.53
CA ALA A 133 2.41 -13.50 -10.61
C ALA A 133 2.30 -12.64 -11.88
N PHE A 134 3.44 -12.14 -12.38
CA PHE A 134 3.51 -11.39 -13.64
C PHE A 134 3.00 -12.27 -14.78
N GLY A 135 1.73 -12.20 -15.04
CA GLY A 135 1.04 -13.09 -15.98
C GLY A 135 -0.46 -13.14 -15.76
N SER A 136 -1.00 -12.32 -14.83
CA SER A 136 -2.44 -12.17 -14.72
C SER A 136 -2.98 -11.75 -16.08
N VAL A 137 -3.71 -12.66 -16.69
CA VAL A 137 -4.35 -12.46 -18.00
C VAL A 137 -5.28 -11.27 -17.86
N VAL A 138 -5.21 -10.36 -18.83
CA VAL A 138 -6.15 -9.26 -18.95
C VAL A 138 -7.57 -9.80 -18.84
N GLY A 139 -8.34 -9.32 -17.85
CA GLY A 139 -9.72 -9.76 -17.63
C GLY A 139 -9.91 -10.99 -16.76
N GLN A 140 -8.85 -11.53 -16.13
CA GLN A 140 -9.04 -12.52 -15.06
C GLN A 140 -9.81 -11.89 -13.90
N ALA A 141 -10.81 -12.60 -13.43
CA ALA A 141 -11.53 -12.24 -12.22
C ALA A 141 -10.52 -12.11 -11.06
N TRP A 142 -10.66 -11.04 -10.28
CA TRP A 142 -9.85 -10.78 -9.09
C TRP A 142 -9.76 -12.00 -8.18
N ASP A 143 -10.87 -12.71 -8.01
CA ASP A 143 -10.98 -13.92 -7.19
C ASP A 143 -10.02 -15.05 -7.63
N GLU A 144 -9.82 -15.23 -8.95
CA GLU A 144 -8.90 -16.26 -9.47
C GLU A 144 -7.43 -15.92 -9.15
N MET A 145 -7.07 -14.63 -9.18
CA MET A 145 -5.73 -14.17 -8.82
C MET A 145 -5.45 -14.46 -7.34
N LEU A 146 -6.43 -14.26 -6.46
CA LEU A 146 -6.28 -14.50 -5.03
C LEU A 146 -6.02 -15.97 -4.67
N LEU A 147 -6.53 -16.92 -5.47
CA LEU A 147 -6.33 -18.36 -5.24
C LEU A 147 -4.86 -18.80 -5.34
N GLY A 148 -4.06 -18.09 -6.13
CA GLY A 148 -2.63 -18.40 -6.33
C GLY A 148 -1.67 -17.70 -5.37
N MET A 149 -2.18 -16.86 -4.46
CA MET A 149 -1.34 -16.06 -3.57
C MET A 149 -0.70 -16.88 -2.44
N LYS A 150 0.59 -16.69 -2.23
CA LYS A 150 1.37 -17.31 -1.17
C LYS A 150 1.35 -16.47 0.10
N TRP A 151 0.14 -16.21 0.61
CA TRP A 151 -0.10 -15.32 1.75
C TRP A 151 0.80 -15.60 2.96
N ASP A 152 1.05 -16.88 3.26
CA ASP A 152 1.87 -17.29 4.41
C ASP A 152 3.33 -16.86 4.24
N THR A 153 3.83 -16.80 3.00
CA THR A 153 5.18 -16.28 2.71
C THR A 153 5.27 -14.78 3.01
N ALA A 154 4.31 -13.99 2.52
CA ALA A 154 4.30 -12.56 2.79
C ALA A 154 4.07 -12.24 4.27
N ALA A 155 3.21 -13.02 4.94
CA ALA A 155 2.96 -12.92 6.38
C ALA A 155 4.24 -13.24 7.21
N HIS A 156 4.99 -14.28 6.79
CA HIS A 156 6.29 -14.62 7.40
C HIS A 156 7.29 -13.47 7.26
N VAL A 157 7.45 -12.92 6.06
CA VAL A 157 8.35 -11.78 5.81
C VAL A 157 7.92 -10.56 6.62
N ALA A 158 6.61 -10.26 6.66
CA ALA A 158 6.06 -9.17 7.46
C ALA A 158 6.40 -9.34 8.95
N ALA A 159 6.21 -10.54 9.51
CA ALA A 159 6.53 -10.81 10.93
C ALA A 159 8.01 -10.57 11.24
N GLN A 160 8.92 -10.97 10.35
CA GLN A 160 10.36 -10.71 10.49
C GLN A 160 10.66 -9.20 10.48
N ALA A 161 10.10 -8.46 9.52
CA ALA A 161 10.33 -7.02 9.37
C ALA A 161 9.73 -6.23 10.56
N VAL A 162 8.49 -6.53 10.93
CA VAL A 162 7.83 -5.92 12.08
C VAL A 162 8.60 -6.22 13.37
N GLY A 163 9.01 -7.47 13.58
CA GLY A 163 9.82 -7.87 14.74
C GLY A 163 11.13 -7.10 14.84
N ALA A 164 11.81 -6.88 13.72
CA ALA A 164 13.05 -6.09 13.66
C ALA A 164 12.82 -4.62 14.06
N ILE A 165 11.72 -4.00 13.58
CA ILE A 165 11.36 -2.62 13.92
C ILE A 165 10.87 -2.49 15.37
N VAL A 166 10.12 -3.47 15.88
CA VAL A 166 9.68 -3.51 17.29
C VAL A 166 10.88 -3.59 18.23
N ALA A 167 11.89 -4.41 17.89
CA ALA A 167 13.10 -4.56 18.68
C ALA A 167 14.05 -3.34 18.56
N ASN A 168 14.03 -2.64 17.43
CA ASN A 168 14.91 -1.52 17.12
C ASN A 168 14.13 -0.40 16.43
N PRO A 169 13.28 0.33 17.16
CA PRO A 169 12.47 1.39 16.57
C PRO A 169 13.34 2.50 15.99
N PRO A 170 13.01 3.01 14.78
CA PRO A 170 13.77 4.10 14.19
C PRO A 170 13.63 5.38 15.01
N ALA A 171 14.69 6.19 15.05
CA ALA A 171 14.71 7.46 15.80
C ALA A 171 13.69 8.49 15.29
N THR A 172 13.31 8.39 14.03
CA THR A 172 12.27 9.23 13.40
C THR A 172 11.29 8.34 12.62
N PRO A 173 10.02 8.73 12.54
CA PRO A 173 9.01 7.98 11.79
C PRO A 173 9.40 7.76 10.34
N GLN A 174 9.27 6.54 9.88
CA GLN A 174 9.65 6.11 8.54
C GLN A 174 8.50 5.37 7.86
N VAL A 175 8.59 5.22 6.54
CA VAL A 175 7.75 4.30 5.77
C VAL A 175 8.64 3.25 5.15
N LEU A 176 8.39 1.99 5.51
CA LEU A 176 8.97 0.84 4.84
C LEU A 176 7.93 0.26 3.87
N ASN A 177 8.28 0.19 2.61
CA ASN A 177 7.47 -0.47 1.58
C ASN A 177 8.13 -1.80 1.22
N ILE A 178 7.45 -2.90 1.56
CA ILE A 178 7.94 -4.27 1.41
C ILE A 178 7.13 -4.96 0.33
N ASN A 179 7.81 -5.45 -0.70
CA ASN A 179 7.19 -6.24 -1.76
C ASN A 179 7.80 -7.64 -1.79
N VAL A 180 6.95 -8.65 -1.63
CA VAL A 180 7.33 -10.05 -1.49
C VAL A 180 7.01 -10.80 -2.79
N PRO A 181 7.95 -11.55 -3.39
CA PRO A 181 7.64 -12.42 -4.52
C PRO A 181 6.54 -13.43 -4.19
N ASN A 182 5.69 -13.76 -5.16
CA ASN A 182 4.68 -14.81 -4.99
C ASN A 182 5.32 -16.21 -5.13
N ALA A 183 6.03 -16.63 -4.11
CA ALA A 183 6.82 -17.86 -4.05
C ALA A 183 6.75 -18.47 -2.65
N GLU A 184 7.14 -19.72 -2.48
CA GLU A 184 7.29 -20.32 -1.15
C GLU A 184 8.47 -19.68 -0.39
N VAL A 185 8.43 -19.70 0.94
CA VAL A 185 9.51 -19.11 1.77
C VAL A 185 10.89 -19.67 1.39
N SER A 186 10.97 -20.98 1.10
CA SER A 186 12.21 -21.67 0.72
C SER A 186 12.77 -21.26 -0.64
N GLU A 187 11.94 -20.62 -1.48
CA GLU A 187 12.31 -20.16 -2.83
C GLU A 187 12.79 -18.70 -2.83
N LEU A 188 12.53 -17.96 -1.74
CA LEU A 188 13.00 -16.60 -1.60
C LEU A 188 14.53 -16.56 -1.55
N LYS A 189 15.14 -15.70 -2.37
CA LYS A 189 16.58 -15.54 -2.45
C LYS A 189 17.17 -14.56 -1.42
N GLY A 190 16.39 -14.17 -0.43
CA GLY A 190 16.71 -13.15 0.56
C GLY A 190 16.03 -11.81 0.28
N TRP A 191 16.56 -10.72 0.82
CA TRP A 191 16.01 -9.38 0.64
C TRP A 191 17.05 -8.40 0.11
N ARG A 192 16.59 -7.29 -0.45
CA ARG A 192 17.44 -6.19 -0.92
C ARG A 192 16.82 -4.84 -0.56
N ARG A 193 17.69 -3.90 -0.20
CA ARG A 193 17.32 -2.49 -0.18
C ARG A 193 17.22 -2.00 -1.61
N THR A 194 16.10 -1.33 -1.93
CA THR A 194 15.76 -0.95 -3.30
C THR A 194 15.41 0.52 -3.42
N GLU A 195 15.43 0.99 -4.66
CA GLU A 195 14.92 2.27 -5.10
C GLU A 195 13.63 2.06 -5.88
N MET A 196 12.74 3.05 -5.85
CA MET A 196 11.53 3.03 -6.66
C MET A 196 11.90 3.08 -8.15
N ALA A 197 11.36 2.16 -8.95
CA ALA A 197 11.52 2.21 -10.38
C ALA A 197 10.88 3.49 -10.97
N ASN A 198 11.60 4.19 -11.82
CA ASN A 198 11.09 5.36 -12.53
C ASN A 198 10.38 5.01 -13.84
N GLN A 199 10.42 3.77 -14.26
CA GLN A 199 9.80 3.23 -15.45
C GLN A 199 8.69 2.23 -15.07
N SER A 200 7.72 2.05 -15.98
CA SER A 200 6.72 0.99 -15.84
C SER A 200 7.37 -0.39 -16.01
N GLY A 201 6.93 -1.37 -15.22
CA GLY A 201 7.29 -2.78 -15.42
C GLY A 201 6.62 -3.42 -16.64
N ARG A 202 5.90 -2.65 -17.45
CA ARG A 202 5.23 -3.10 -18.68
C ARG A 202 5.59 -2.22 -19.86
N SER A 203 5.63 -2.82 -21.06
CA SER A 203 6.15 -2.18 -22.28
C SER A 203 5.32 -1.00 -22.77
N SER A 204 4.00 -1.12 -22.74
CA SER A 204 3.06 -0.07 -23.11
C SER A 204 1.67 -0.44 -22.65
N SER A 205 0.87 0.56 -22.33
CA SER A 205 -0.57 0.38 -22.08
C SER A 205 -1.34 1.01 -23.22
N GLN A 206 -2.32 0.27 -23.76
CA GLN A 206 -3.26 0.79 -24.75
C GLN A 206 -4.63 0.86 -24.13
N VAL A 207 -5.34 1.95 -24.40
CA VAL A 207 -6.70 2.16 -23.90
C VAL A 207 -7.64 2.31 -25.09
N SER A 208 -8.74 1.60 -25.06
CA SER A 208 -9.79 1.71 -26.06
C SER A 208 -11.17 1.85 -25.44
N LEU A 209 -12.08 2.49 -26.16
CA LEU A 209 -13.48 2.63 -25.79
C LEU A 209 -14.29 1.62 -26.56
N VAL A 210 -15.06 0.78 -25.85
CA VAL A 210 -15.98 -0.20 -26.44
C VAL A 210 -17.39 0.24 -26.10
N PRO A 211 -18.30 0.42 -27.09
CA PRO A 211 -19.69 0.82 -26.82
C PRO A 211 -20.35 -0.12 -25.80
N LYS A 212 -21.02 0.45 -24.81
CA LYS A 212 -21.77 -0.33 -23.83
C LYS A 212 -23.12 -0.73 -24.44
N ILE A 213 -23.35 -2.03 -24.58
CA ILE A 213 -24.56 -2.58 -25.18
C ILE A 213 -25.80 -2.09 -24.39
N GLY A 214 -26.81 -1.59 -25.12
CA GLY A 214 -28.07 -1.10 -24.54
C GLY A 214 -27.99 0.30 -23.93
N HIS A 215 -26.93 1.04 -24.17
CA HIS A 215 -26.78 2.43 -23.69
C HIS A 215 -26.28 3.34 -24.82
N ASP A 216 -27.04 4.40 -25.09
CA ASP A 216 -26.60 5.47 -25.99
C ASP A 216 -25.57 6.33 -25.25
N ASN A 217 -24.47 6.66 -25.92
CA ASN A 217 -23.40 7.52 -25.40
C ASN A 217 -22.64 6.96 -24.16
N ALA A 218 -22.67 5.66 -23.90
CA ALA A 218 -21.89 5.01 -22.85
C ALA A 218 -20.89 4.03 -23.45
N PHE A 219 -19.69 3.97 -22.87
CA PHE A 219 -18.57 3.14 -23.33
C PHE A 219 -17.94 2.44 -22.13
N ASN A 220 -17.50 1.21 -22.33
CA ASN A 220 -16.57 0.54 -21.43
C ASN A 220 -15.15 0.91 -21.83
N VAL A 221 -14.29 1.12 -20.85
CA VAL A 221 -12.85 1.30 -21.07
C VAL A 221 -12.20 -0.08 -21.05
N CYS A 222 -11.57 -0.45 -22.16
CA CYS A 222 -10.73 -1.63 -22.22
C CYS A 222 -9.26 -1.20 -22.17
N MET A 223 -8.49 -1.82 -21.28
CA MET A 223 -7.08 -1.51 -21.08
C MET A 223 -6.24 -2.76 -21.34
N ASP A 224 -5.28 -2.63 -22.24
CA ASP A 224 -4.20 -3.59 -22.43
C ASP A 224 -2.95 -3.05 -21.72
N TRP A 225 -2.47 -3.78 -20.72
CA TRP A 225 -1.33 -3.40 -19.90
C TRP A 225 0.04 -3.64 -20.57
N GLY A 226 0.05 -4.21 -21.76
CA GLY A 226 1.29 -4.58 -22.47
C GLY A 226 2.03 -5.76 -21.81
N GLN A 227 3.19 -6.09 -22.37
CA GLN A 227 4.01 -7.20 -21.89
C GLN A 227 4.89 -6.76 -20.70
N PRO A 228 5.15 -7.67 -19.74
CA PRO A 228 6.15 -7.41 -18.71
C PRO A 228 7.52 -7.13 -19.32
N ILE A 229 8.24 -6.16 -18.74
CA ILE A 229 9.64 -5.88 -19.08
C ILE A 229 10.51 -6.07 -17.85
N GLU A 230 11.72 -6.54 -18.07
CA GLU A 230 12.70 -6.72 -17.00
C GLU A 230 13.34 -5.38 -16.66
N LEU A 231 13.35 -5.04 -15.36
CA LEU A 231 13.93 -3.81 -14.86
C LEU A 231 15.26 -4.07 -14.12
N PRO A 232 16.08 -3.02 -13.91
CA PRO A 232 17.34 -3.13 -13.18
C PRO A 232 17.16 -3.73 -11.78
N GLU A 233 18.07 -4.57 -11.37
CA GLU A 233 17.97 -5.36 -10.13
C GLU A 233 17.97 -4.52 -8.83
N HIS A 234 18.47 -3.29 -8.86
CA HIS A 234 18.45 -2.36 -7.73
C HIS A 234 17.10 -1.67 -7.54
N THR A 235 16.18 -1.81 -8.50
CA THR A 235 14.82 -1.27 -8.38
C THR A 235 13.90 -2.24 -7.66
N ASP A 236 12.83 -1.72 -7.07
CA ASP A 236 11.81 -2.50 -6.39
C ASP A 236 11.19 -3.57 -7.30
N ILE A 237 10.77 -3.21 -8.52
CA ILE A 237 10.24 -4.16 -9.50
C ILE A 237 11.31 -5.20 -9.89
N GLY A 238 12.50 -4.74 -10.31
CA GLY A 238 13.57 -5.61 -10.79
C GLY A 238 14.07 -6.59 -9.73
N THR A 239 14.02 -6.21 -8.47
CA THR A 239 14.33 -7.07 -7.31
C THR A 239 13.31 -8.18 -7.16
N VAL A 240 12.00 -7.84 -7.16
CA VAL A 240 10.91 -8.83 -7.03
C VAL A 240 10.91 -9.81 -8.20
N GLN A 241 11.10 -9.32 -9.44
CA GLN A 241 11.21 -10.16 -10.64
C GLN A 241 12.29 -11.24 -10.54
N ARG A 242 13.34 -11.00 -9.73
CA ARG A 242 14.45 -11.95 -9.53
C ARG A 242 14.29 -12.85 -8.31
N GLY A 243 13.16 -12.79 -7.62
CA GLY A 243 12.81 -13.63 -6.47
C GLY A 243 13.39 -13.16 -5.14
N PHE A 244 13.78 -11.88 -5.02
CA PHE A 244 14.18 -11.26 -3.77
C PHE A 244 13.05 -10.40 -3.19
N VAL A 245 12.95 -10.35 -1.87
CA VAL A 245 12.09 -9.38 -1.19
C VAL A 245 12.68 -7.98 -1.39
N SER A 246 11.85 -7.07 -1.90
CA SER A 246 12.20 -5.66 -2.04
C SER A 246 11.82 -4.89 -0.79
N VAL A 247 12.74 -4.11 -0.24
CA VAL A 247 12.49 -3.19 0.88
C VAL A 247 12.93 -1.79 0.49
N THR A 248 11.95 -0.91 0.30
CA THR A 248 12.17 0.49 -0.06
C THR A 248 11.80 1.40 1.12
N TRP A 249 12.71 2.27 1.54
CA TRP A 249 12.41 3.34 2.49
C TRP A 249 11.89 4.54 1.73
N LEU A 250 10.66 4.95 2.01
CA LEU A 250 10.03 6.09 1.34
C LEU A 250 10.23 7.37 2.17
N SER A 251 10.74 8.41 1.49
CA SER A 251 10.91 9.73 2.09
C SER A 251 9.59 10.49 2.23
N ALA A 252 9.60 11.57 3.00
CA ALA A 252 8.54 12.57 2.98
C ALA A 252 8.50 13.28 1.62
N ILE A 253 7.32 13.80 1.27
CA ILE A 253 7.22 14.79 0.19
C ILE A 253 7.85 16.07 0.74
N LEU A 254 8.98 16.45 0.18
CA LEU A 254 9.73 17.63 0.58
C LEU A 254 9.65 18.67 -0.54
N PRO A 255 9.68 19.96 -0.19
CA PRO A 255 9.79 21.01 -1.20
C PRO A 255 11.11 20.84 -1.97
N VAL A 256 11.06 21.08 -3.25
CA VAL A 256 12.23 21.17 -4.10
C VAL A 256 12.47 22.66 -4.37
N HIS A 257 13.71 23.11 -4.19
CA HIS A 257 14.10 24.44 -4.60
C HIS A 257 14.61 24.34 -6.04
N PRO A 258 13.90 24.96 -7.00
CA PRO A 258 14.41 25.06 -8.37
C PRO A 258 15.75 25.81 -8.37
N GLY A 259 16.60 25.56 -9.36
CA GLY A 259 17.88 26.24 -9.49
C GLY A 259 17.69 27.74 -9.77
N GLU A 260 18.75 28.54 -9.56
CA GLU A 260 18.72 30.01 -9.78
C GLU A 260 18.28 30.43 -11.19
N ASP A 261 18.40 29.52 -12.17
CA ASP A 261 18.01 29.72 -13.55
C ASP A 261 16.59 29.23 -13.89
N ASP A 262 15.74 28.94 -12.89
CA ASP A 262 14.38 28.47 -13.15
C ASP A 262 13.51 29.61 -13.72
N HIS A 263 13.20 29.50 -14.99
CA HIS A 263 12.41 30.50 -15.71
C HIS A 263 10.97 30.61 -15.21
N ALA A 264 10.41 29.56 -14.61
CA ALA A 264 9.06 29.56 -14.06
C ALA A 264 9.01 30.38 -12.78
N GLU A 265 9.99 30.21 -11.87
CA GLU A 265 10.10 30.98 -10.64
C GLU A 265 10.29 32.47 -10.93
N GLN A 266 11.19 32.80 -11.87
CA GLN A 266 11.39 34.17 -12.33
C GLN A 266 10.13 34.78 -12.96
N ALA A 267 9.33 33.98 -13.67
CA ALA A 267 8.06 34.44 -14.23
C ALA A 267 7.02 34.74 -13.14
N ILE A 268 6.92 33.87 -12.12
CA ILE A 268 6.06 34.08 -10.99
C ILE A 268 6.47 35.31 -10.19
N ASP A 269 7.77 35.49 -9.94
CA ASP A 269 8.32 36.68 -9.26
C ASP A 269 7.91 37.99 -9.96
N ARG A 270 7.94 38.03 -11.30
CA ARG A 270 7.52 39.21 -12.07
C ARG A 270 6.03 39.52 -11.90
N LEU A 271 5.18 38.52 -11.68
CA LEU A 271 3.73 38.73 -11.47
C LEU A 271 3.41 39.38 -10.12
N PHE A 272 4.23 39.17 -9.11
CA PHE A 272 3.95 39.59 -7.72
C PHE A 272 4.82 40.76 -7.24
N ARG A 273 5.79 41.24 -8.03
CA ARG A 273 6.63 42.41 -7.72
C ARG A 273 6.16 43.69 -8.40
N SER A 274 5.00 43.69 -9.07
CA SER A 274 4.40 44.86 -9.71
C SER A 274 3.53 45.69 -8.77
#